data_7bc2e6b28610937f6d928dad57440fda
#
_entry.id   7bc2e6b28610937f6d928dad57440fda
#
_cell.length_a   1.000
_cell.length_b   1.000
_cell.length_c   1.000
_cell.angle_alpha   90.00
_cell.angle_beta   90.00
_cell.angle_gamma   90.00
#
_symmetry.space_group_name_H-M   'P 1'
#
loop_
_entity.id
_entity.type
_entity.pdbx_description
1 polymer ?
#
loop_
_entity_poly.entity_id
_entity_poly.type
_entity_poly.pdbx_seq_one_letter_code
_entity_poly.pdbx_strand_id
1 'polypeptide(L)'
;MANDVIYSSSLTLMSSYWSGISQSLAKKVIDSYNSMVLDELNSGYSVNYLDLAVMSSEFSKENTPLGYHYYQISRKLDLDYIVVEGILSRYSELIKDSLLRGATVVVYGIIKFTPRDSCRVSVKSSSRFGNSKYKVRSKLNPFFKFELEKVS
;
A
#
# COMPACT_ATOMS: atom_id res chain seq x y z
N MET A 1 -10.10 -12.64 -20.68
CA MET A 1 -10.16 -11.16 -20.70
C MET A 1 -8.88 -10.58 -20.15
N ALA A 2 -8.44 -9.51 -20.75
CA ALA A 2 -7.32 -8.76 -20.19
C ALA A 2 -7.73 -8.17 -18.85
N ASN A 3 -6.88 -8.30 -17.83
CA ASN A 3 -7.13 -7.68 -16.55
C ASN A 3 -6.91 -6.18 -16.66
N ASP A 4 -7.81 -5.41 -16.10
CA ASP A 4 -7.63 -3.97 -16.00
C ASP A 4 -6.42 -3.68 -15.09
N VAL A 5 -5.71 -2.62 -15.41
CA VAL A 5 -4.60 -2.15 -14.60
C VAL A 5 -4.98 -0.80 -13.99
N ILE A 6 -4.90 -0.72 -12.67
CA ILE A 6 -5.25 0.50 -11.94
C ILE A 6 -3.97 1.03 -11.26
N TYR A 7 -3.67 2.29 -11.50
CA TYR A 7 -2.51 2.94 -10.90
C TYR A 7 -2.92 3.68 -9.61
N SER A 8 -1.98 3.81 -8.71
CA SER A 8 -2.22 4.45 -7.40
C SER A 8 -2.76 5.88 -7.52
N SER A 9 -2.41 6.60 -8.58
CA SER A 9 -2.93 7.95 -8.81
C SER A 9 -4.46 7.97 -8.97
N SER A 10 -5.02 6.99 -9.67
CA SER A 10 -6.47 6.85 -9.82
C SER A 10 -7.15 6.53 -8.49
N LEU A 11 -6.51 5.68 -7.68
CA LEU A 11 -7.03 5.33 -6.36
C LEU A 11 -6.98 6.53 -5.41
N THR A 12 -5.98 7.38 -5.53
CA THR A 12 -5.88 8.61 -4.76
C THR A 12 -7.08 9.52 -5.04
N LEU A 13 -7.42 9.68 -6.31
CA LEU A 13 -8.58 10.47 -6.72
C LEU A 13 -9.88 9.90 -6.15
N MET A 14 -10.06 8.59 -6.24
CA MET A 14 -11.24 7.92 -5.69
C MET A 14 -11.33 8.03 -4.17
N SER A 15 -10.19 7.98 -3.49
CA SER A 15 -10.13 8.13 -2.03
C SER A 15 -10.68 9.49 -1.58
N SER A 16 -10.33 10.57 -2.29
CA SER A 16 -10.83 11.90 -1.96
C SER A 16 -12.33 12.01 -2.21
N TYR A 17 -12.80 11.48 -3.32
CA TYR A 17 -14.21 11.55 -3.70
C TYR A 17 -15.11 10.90 -2.65
N TRP A 18 -14.75 9.71 -2.19
CA TRP A 18 -15.56 8.96 -1.23
C TRP A 18 -15.49 9.52 0.20
N SER A 19 -14.39 10.16 0.58
CA SER A 19 -14.21 10.66 1.94
C SER A 19 -14.72 12.09 2.13
N GLY A 20 -15.12 12.78 1.07
CA GLY A 20 -15.48 14.18 1.14
C GLY A 20 -14.29 15.10 1.44
N ILE A 21 -13.08 14.59 1.31
CA ILE A 21 -11.84 15.31 1.58
C ILE A 21 -11.29 15.80 0.24
N SER A 22 -10.61 16.93 0.24
CA SER A 22 -10.04 17.46 -1.00
C SER A 22 -9.04 16.48 -1.62
N GLN A 23 -9.03 16.41 -2.93
CA GLN A 23 -8.11 15.59 -3.69
C GLN A 23 -6.64 15.90 -3.35
N SER A 24 -6.34 17.19 -3.17
CA SER A 24 -5.01 17.64 -2.81
C SER A 24 -4.57 17.09 -1.45
N LEU A 25 -5.47 17.07 -0.47
CA LEU A 25 -5.17 16.56 0.86
C LEU A 25 -4.96 15.04 0.83
N ALA A 26 -5.85 14.31 0.16
CA ALA A 26 -5.70 12.86 0.03
C ALA A 26 -4.37 12.50 -0.64
N LYS A 27 -4.00 13.23 -1.69
CA LYS A 27 -2.73 13.03 -2.38
C LYS A 27 -1.54 13.26 -1.46
N LYS A 28 -1.56 14.32 -0.66
CA LYS A 28 -0.47 14.60 0.29
C LYS A 28 -0.29 13.49 1.31
N VAL A 29 -1.39 12.97 1.85
CA VAL A 29 -1.34 11.89 2.84
C VAL A 29 -0.79 10.61 2.21
N ILE A 30 -1.31 10.21 1.06
CA ILE A 30 -0.88 8.98 0.39
C ILE A 30 0.56 9.08 -0.07
N ASP A 31 0.96 10.21 -0.66
CA ASP A 31 2.34 10.42 -1.09
C ASP A 31 3.30 10.41 0.11
N SER A 32 2.90 11.00 1.24
CA SER A 32 3.72 10.98 2.46
C SER A 32 3.91 9.56 2.98
N TYR A 33 2.83 8.76 2.97
CA TYR A 33 2.92 7.36 3.38
C TYR A 33 3.87 6.57 2.48
N ASN A 34 3.70 6.69 1.16
CA ASN A 34 4.54 5.98 0.19
C ASN A 34 6.01 6.41 0.29
N SER A 35 6.26 7.69 0.54
CA SER A 35 7.62 8.21 0.74
C SER A 35 8.26 7.60 1.99
N MET A 36 7.52 7.48 3.09
CA MET A 36 8.00 6.84 4.32
C MET A 36 8.33 5.37 4.09
N VAL A 37 7.48 4.67 3.33
CA VAL A 37 7.73 3.26 2.98
C VAL A 37 9.03 3.12 2.21
N LEU A 38 9.25 3.98 1.20
CA LEU A 38 10.48 3.97 0.42
C LEU A 38 11.71 4.21 1.29
N ASP A 39 11.65 5.19 2.18
CA ASP A 39 12.77 5.53 3.06
C ASP A 39 13.10 4.37 3.99
N GLU A 40 12.09 3.73 4.56
CA GLU A 40 12.32 2.59 5.46
C GLU A 40 12.91 1.39 4.73
N LEU A 41 12.38 1.06 3.55
CA LEU A 41 12.92 -0.05 2.75
C LEU A 41 14.35 0.22 2.32
N ASN A 42 14.67 1.45 1.95
CA ASN A 42 16.02 1.84 1.57
C ASN A 42 16.99 1.85 2.77
N SER A 43 16.46 1.93 3.99
CA SER A 43 17.23 1.85 5.23
C SER A 43 17.32 0.44 5.80
N GLY A 44 16.77 -0.55 5.10
CA GLY A 44 16.83 -1.95 5.50
C GLY A 44 15.73 -2.42 6.42
N TYR A 45 14.73 -1.59 6.68
CA TYR A 45 13.57 -2.00 7.48
C TYR A 45 12.59 -2.81 6.66
N SER A 46 11.85 -3.67 7.34
CA SER A 46 10.68 -4.33 6.76
C SER A 46 9.46 -3.43 6.95
N VAL A 47 8.54 -3.47 6.02
CA VAL A 47 7.33 -2.64 6.05
C VAL A 47 6.10 -3.50 5.83
N ASN A 48 5.08 -3.29 6.64
CA ASN A 48 3.76 -3.84 6.41
C ASN A 48 2.94 -2.80 5.63
N TYR A 49 2.85 -2.99 4.33
CA TYR A 49 2.18 -2.02 3.45
C TYR A 49 0.67 -2.09 3.61
N LEU A 50 0.10 -1.18 4.41
CA LEU A 50 -1.35 -1.03 4.62
C LEU A 50 -2.07 -2.33 5.04
N ASP A 51 -1.40 -3.24 5.73
CA ASP A 51 -1.90 -4.58 6.07
C ASP A 51 -2.26 -5.43 4.85
N LEU A 52 -1.78 -5.06 3.66
CA LEU A 52 -2.01 -5.81 2.43
C LEU A 52 -0.84 -6.72 2.07
N ALA A 53 0.37 -6.24 2.27
CA ALA A 53 1.58 -7.00 1.91
C ALA A 53 2.70 -6.71 2.89
N VAL A 54 3.53 -7.71 3.14
CA VAL A 54 4.74 -7.55 3.94
C VAL A 54 5.93 -7.43 2.99
N MET A 55 6.65 -6.32 3.07
CA MET A 55 7.82 -6.04 2.27
C MET A 55 9.04 -6.16 3.19
N SER A 56 9.89 -7.15 2.94
CA SER A 56 11.04 -7.45 3.81
C SER A 56 12.34 -7.25 3.06
N SER A 57 13.29 -6.60 3.72
CA SER A 57 14.64 -6.51 3.19
C SER A 57 15.48 -7.72 3.59
N GLU A 58 16.61 -7.91 2.91
CA GLU A 58 17.55 -8.99 3.19
C GLU A 58 18.10 -8.91 4.63
N PHE A 59 18.22 -7.71 5.15
CA PHE A 59 18.71 -7.46 6.52
C PHE A 59 17.56 -6.94 7.38
N SER A 60 16.49 -7.71 7.50
CA SER A 60 15.26 -7.30 8.16
C SER A 60 15.46 -6.76 9.56
N LYS A 61 15.12 -5.50 9.74
CA LYS A 61 14.88 -4.91 11.05
C LYS A 61 13.38 -5.01 11.32
N GLU A 62 12.98 -4.80 12.57
CA GLU A 62 11.58 -4.86 12.95
C GLU A 62 10.72 -3.90 12.14
N ASN A 63 9.48 -4.32 11.84
CA ASN A 63 8.49 -3.47 11.20
C ASN A 63 8.10 -2.31 12.10
N THR A 64 8.00 -1.12 11.51
CA THR A 64 7.34 -0.02 12.18
C THR A 64 5.83 -0.28 12.15
N PRO A 65 5.12 -0.19 13.29
CA PRO A 65 3.68 -0.37 13.29
C PRO A 65 2.97 0.66 12.41
N LEU A 66 1.90 0.23 11.76
CA LEU A 66 1.14 1.08 10.85
C LEU A 66 0.62 2.34 11.54
N GLY A 67 0.18 2.22 12.79
CA GLY A 67 -0.27 3.36 13.58
C GLY A 67 0.81 4.42 13.80
N TYR A 68 2.07 4.00 13.88
CA TYR A 68 3.19 4.94 13.98
C TYR A 68 3.35 5.75 12.69
N HIS A 69 3.19 5.11 11.54
CA HIS A 69 3.21 5.82 10.26
C HIS A 69 2.11 6.88 10.20
N TYR A 70 0.91 6.53 10.62
CA TYR A 70 -0.22 7.47 10.66
C TYR A 70 0.07 8.66 11.57
N TYR A 71 0.65 8.40 12.74
CA TYR A 71 1.01 9.44 13.70
C TYR A 71 2.06 10.39 13.11
N GLN A 72 3.09 9.86 12.48
CA GLN A 72 4.14 10.67 11.86
C GLN A 72 3.59 11.56 10.74
N ILE A 73 2.69 11.02 9.92
CA ILE A 73 2.05 11.79 8.85
C ILE A 73 1.17 12.89 9.44
N SER A 74 0.40 12.57 10.49
CA SER A 74 -0.47 13.56 11.13
C SER A 74 0.34 14.73 11.66
N ARG A 75 1.50 14.48 12.24
CA ARG A 75 2.38 15.52 12.73
C ARG A 75 3.02 16.33 11.59
N LYS A 76 3.51 15.65 10.59
CA LYS A 76 4.18 16.27 9.44
C LYS A 76 3.27 17.20 8.66
N LEU A 77 2.01 16.83 8.50
CA LEU A 77 1.03 17.58 7.72
C LEU A 77 0.09 18.42 8.57
N ASP A 78 0.26 18.41 9.89
CA ASP A 78 -0.60 19.12 10.84
C ASP A 78 -2.07 18.75 10.65
N LEU A 79 -2.35 17.45 10.66
CA LEU A 79 -3.69 16.88 10.50
C LEU A 79 -4.06 16.03 11.71
N ASP A 80 -5.35 15.91 11.99
CA ASP A 80 -5.82 14.97 13.00
C ASP A 80 -5.50 13.55 12.59
N TYR A 81 -5.10 12.72 13.54
CA TYR A 81 -4.79 11.31 13.30
C TYR A 81 -5.94 10.58 12.61
N ILE A 82 -7.19 10.87 13.02
CA ILE A 82 -8.38 10.24 12.44
C ILE A 82 -8.50 10.54 10.93
N VAL A 83 -8.12 11.73 10.52
CA VAL A 83 -8.15 12.11 9.09
C VAL A 83 -7.15 11.28 8.30
N VAL A 84 -5.92 11.16 8.81
CA VAL A 84 -4.87 10.36 8.16
C VAL A 84 -5.29 8.89 8.08
N GLU A 85 -5.75 8.33 9.20
CA GLU A 85 -6.22 6.95 9.25
C GLU A 85 -7.36 6.71 8.27
N GLY A 86 -8.32 7.63 8.22
CA GLY A 86 -9.48 7.51 7.31
C GLY A 86 -9.07 7.50 5.84
N ILE A 87 -8.15 8.37 5.45
CA ILE A 87 -7.66 8.44 4.07
C ILE A 87 -6.93 7.15 3.67
N LEU A 88 -6.02 6.71 4.52
CA LEU A 88 -5.22 5.51 4.22
C LEU A 88 -6.03 4.23 4.30
N SER A 89 -6.99 4.15 5.22
CA SER A 89 -7.92 3.01 5.29
C SER A 89 -8.79 2.94 4.03
N ARG A 90 -9.28 4.07 3.55
CA ARG A 90 -10.07 4.10 2.32
C ARG A 90 -9.24 3.72 1.11
N TYR A 91 -8.01 4.21 1.04
CA TYR A 91 -7.06 3.83 -0.01
C TYR A 91 -6.81 2.32 -0.01
N SER A 92 -6.57 1.74 1.17
CA SER A 92 -6.38 0.30 1.33
C SER A 92 -7.61 -0.49 0.86
N GLU A 93 -8.82 -0.06 1.24
CA GLU A 93 -10.07 -0.70 0.81
C GLU A 93 -10.23 -0.65 -0.70
N LEU A 94 -9.88 0.45 -1.34
CA LEU A 94 -9.98 0.58 -2.79
C LEU A 94 -9.02 -0.37 -3.51
N ILE A 95 -7.83 -0.58 -2.94
CA ILE A 95 -6.90 -1.58 -3.46
C ILE A 95 -7.52 -2.98 -3.36
N LYS A 96 -8.07 -3.33 -2.20
CA LYS A 96 -8.73 -4.63 -1.98
C LYS A 96 -9.88 -4.83 -2.96
N ASP A 97 -10.75 -3.86 -3.08
CA ASP A 97 -11.92 -3.94 -3.97
C ASP A 97 -11.50 -4.13 -5.42
N SER A 98 -10.47 -3.41 -5.86
CA SER A 98 -9.94 -3.54 -7.21
C SER A 98 -9.41 -4.95 -7.47
N LEU A 99 -8.68 -5.51 -6.51
CA LEU A 99 -8.14 -6.86 -6.62
C LEU A 99 -9.25 -7.91 -6.63
N LEU A 100 -10.31 -7.72 -5.83
CA LEU A 100 -11.45 -8.62 -5.82
C LEU A 100 -12.24 -8.61 -7.13
N ARG A 101 -12.18 -7.51 -7.87
CA ARG A 101 -12.79 -7.41 -9.21
C ARG A 101 -11.89 -7.95 -10.32
N GLY A 102 -10.70 -8.41 -9.97
CA GLY A 102 -9.75 -8.97 -10.93
C GLY A 102 -8.82 -7.95 -11.56
N ALA A 103 -8.76 -6.73 -11.04
CA ALA A 103 -7.84 -5.72 -11.55
C ALA A 103 -6.45 -5.86 -10.95
N THR A 104 -5.43 -5.55 -11.75
CA THR A 104 -4.06 -5.42 -11.26
C THR A 104 -3.88 -4.01 -10.70
N VAL A 105 -3.29 -3.89 -9.52
CA VAL A 105 -3.04 -2.60 -8.88
C VAL A 105 -1.54 -2.32 -8.84
N VAL A 106 -1.15 -1.17 -9.36
CA VAL A 106 0.26 -0.73 -9.37
C VAL A 106 0.41 0.48 -8.47
N VAL A 107 1.15 0.32 -7.38
CA VAL A 107 1.61 1.44 -6.57
C VAL A 107 2.99 1.81 -7.12
N TYR A 108 3.02 2.86 -7.91
CA TYR A 108 4.19 3.21 -8.71
C TYR A 108 5.45 3.35 -7.86
N GLY A 109 6.49 2.62 -8.26
CA GLY A 109 7.78 2.66 -7.60
C GLY A 109 7.88 1.85 -6.31
N ILE A 110 6.81 1.17 -5.89
CA ILE A 110 6.78 0.43 -4.62
C ILE A 110 6.39 -1.03 -4.82
N ILE A 111 5.15 -1.30 -5.22
CA ILE A 111 4.63 -2.65 -5.24
C ILE A 111 3.54 -2.81 -6.31
N LYS A 112 3.42 -4.02 -6.83
CA LYS A 112 2.38 -4.39 -7.79
C LYS A 112 1.64 -5.60 -7.26
N PHE A 113 0.33 -5.53 -7.25
CA PHE A 113 -0.57 -6.63 -6.88
C PHE A 113 -1.22 -7.17 -8.15
N THR A 114 -1.08 -8.45 -8.42
CA THR A 114 -1.65 -9.07 -9.60
C THR A 114 -2.59 -10.20 -9.20
N PRO A 115 -3.89 -10.09 -9.50
CA PRO A 115 -4.82 -11.19 -9.24
C PRO A 115 -4.47 -12.42 -10.07
N ARG A 116 -4.59 -13.58 -9.44
CA ARG A 116 -4.41 -14.89 -10.08
C ARG A 116 -5.72 -15.67 -9.97
N ASP A 117 -5.76 -16.82 -10.57
CA ASP A 117 -6.92 -17.70 -10.48
C ASP A 117 -7.16 -18.16 -9.04
N SER A 118 -8.42 -18.44 -8.69
CA SER A 118 -8.81 -18.98 -7.37
C SER A 118 -8.55 -18.04 -6.22
N CYS A 119 -8.86 -16.75 -6.38
CA CYS A 119 -8.75 -15.72 -5.34
C CYS A 119 -7.34 -15.55 -4.76
N ARG A 120 -6.34 -15.83 -5.58
CA ARG A 120 -4.95 -15.60 -5.23
C ARG A 120 -4.48 -14.27 -5.76
N VAL A 121 -3.62 -13.62 -5.01
CA VAL A 121 -2.98 -12.36 -5.42
C VAL A 121 -1.49 -12.54 -5.32
N SER A 122 -0.79 -12.27 -6.41
CA SER A 122 0.66 -12.25 -6.42
C SER A 122 1.13 -10.83 -6.18
N VAL A 123 2.19 -10.66 -5.40
CA VAL A 123 2.78 -9.35 -5.11
C VAL A 123 4.22 -9.32 -5.58
N LYS A 124 4.62 -8.17 -6.11
CA LYS A 124 5.98 -7.98 -6.60
C LYS A 124 6.47 -6.58 -6.23
N SER A 125 7.65 -6.53 -5.61
CA SER A 125 8.29 -5.25 -5.31
C SER A 125 8.77 -4.57 -6.58
N SER A 126 8.80 -3.24 -6.56
CA SER A 126 9.29 -2.46 -7.69
C SER A 126 10.75 -2.77 -8.00
N SER A 127 11.11 -2.75 -9.29
CA SER A 127 12.49 -2.90 -9.74
C SER A 127 13.40 -1.77 -9.27
N ARG A 128 12.84 -0.64 -8.84
CA ARG A 128 13.62 0.48 -8.29
C ARG A 128 14.44 0.08 -7.09
N PHE A 129 13.97 -0.92 -6.33
CA PHE A 129 14.74 -1.45 -5.20
C PHE A 129 15.99 -2.22 -5.64
N GLY A 130 16.11 -2.55 -6.93
CA GLY A 130 17.30 -3.19 -7.48
C GLY A 130 18.55 -2.33 -7.36
N ASN A 131 18.40 -1.01 -7.26
CA ASN A 131 19.52 -0.08 -7.05
C ASN A 131 19.76 0.19 -5.57
N SER A 132 18.94 -0.38 -4.68
CA SER A 132 19.11 -0.24 -3.25
C SER A 132 20.24 -1.16 -2.76
N LYS A 133 20.86 -0.78 -1.65
CA LYS A 133 21.79 -1.60 -0.90
C LYS A 133 21.16 -2.91 -0.43
N TYR A 134 19.84 -2.92 -0.27
CA TYR A 134 19.09 -4.05 0.29
C TYR A 134 18.13 -4.61 -0.75
N LYS A 135 18.09 -5.95 -0.82
CA LYS A 135 17.14 -6.65 -1.65
C LYS A 135 15.79 -6.73 -0.93
N VAL A 136 14.73 -6.31 -1.61
CA VAL A 136 13.38 -6.30 -1.04
C VAL A 136 12.54 -7.43 -1.64
N ARG A 137 11.90 -8.19 -0.78
CA ARG A 137 10.95 -9.24 -1.16
C ARG A 137 9.59 -8.91 -0.59
N SER A 138 8.54 -9.20 -1.33
CA SER A 138 7.17 -8.94 -0.89
C SER A 138 6.35 -10.21 -0.90
N LYS A 139 5.47 -10.34 0.08
CA LYS A 139 4.47 -11.40 0.12
C LYS A 139 3.16 -10.85 0.65
N LEU A 140 2.06 -11.48 0.27
CA LEU A 140 0.74 -11.08 0.72
C LEU A 140 0.62 -11.24 2.23
N ASN A 141 -0.01 -10.26 2.89
CA ASN A 141 -0.27 -10.32 4.32
C ASN A 141 -1.21 -11.52 4.59
N PRO A 142 -0.92 -12.36 5.61
CA PRO A 142 -1.74 -13.54 5.89
C PRO A 142 -3.21 -13.21 6.17
N PHE A 143 -3.52 -12.11 6.82
CA PHE A 143 -4.90 -11.71 7.10
C PHE A 143 -5.63 -11.35 5.81
N PHE A 144 -4.99 -10.62 4.92
CA PHE A 144 -5.58 -10.28 3.62
C PHE A 144 -5.75 -11.53 2.76
N LYS A 145 -4.78 -12.43 2.78
CA LYS A 145 -4.88 -13.71 2.08
C LYS A 145 -6.11 -14.49 2.55
N PHE A 146 -6.33 -14.52 3.85
CA PHE A 146 -7.49 -15.18 4.44
C PHE A 146 -8.81 -14.53 4.02
N GLU A 147 -8.86 -13.18 3.98
CA GLU A 147 -10.04 -12.45 3.49
C GLU A 147 -10.37 -12.81 2.05
N LEU A 148 -9.36 -12.91 1.19
CA LEU A 148 -9.53 -13.30 -0.22
C LEU A 148 -10.10 -14.72 -0.35
N GLU A 149 -9.62 -15.63 0.47
CA GLU A 149 -10.10 -17.03 0.47
C GLU A 149 -11.56 -17.14 0.89
N LYS A 150 -12.02 -16.28 1.78
CA LYS A 150 -13.41 -16.26 2.24
C LYS A 150 -14.40 -15.84 1.17
N VAL A 151 -13.96 -15.07 0.20
CA VAL A 151 -14.82 -14.52 -0.85
C VAL A 151 -15.03 -15.52 -1.99
N SER A 152 -14.20 -16.53 -2.08
CA SER A 152 -14.29 -17.53 -3.14
C SER A 152 -15.41 -18.55 -2.94
#